data_fd8a5c4355f310913d644a3e6ea9923f
#
_entry.id   fd8a5c4355f310913d644a3e6ea9923f
#
_cell.length_a   1.000
_cell.length_b   1.000
_cell.length_c   1.000
_cell.angle_alpha   90.00
_cell.angle_beta   90.00
_cell.angle_gamma   90.00
#
_symmetry.space_group_name_H-M   'P 1'
#
loop_
_entity.id
_entity.type
_entity.pdbx_description
1 polymer ?
#
loop_
_entity_poly.entity_id
_entity_poly.type
_entity_poly.pdbx_seq_one_letter_code
_entity_poly.pdbx_strand_id
1 'polypeptide(L)'
;MKAYLSEYLGTTFLLMIVVGSGIMGQSLSDNDSITLLANTIATGAGLIVLIWMFGNISGAHFNPAVSVVMFANGELSSRDFILYGLLQVSGAISGTLLANYMFGLDALQVSVNSRSGLNLYISEVVATFGLLLVILRVRTVRSELVAPAVGLYITSAYWFTSSTSFANPAVTIGRMFTDTFTGIDPGNVLFFITAQFIGAFLAFGINKILDKPS
;
A
#
# COMPACT_ATOMS: atom_id res chain seq x y z
N MET A 1 15.28 -15.18 7.16
CA MET A 1 15.83 -14.73 5.85
C MET A 1 14.77 -14.77 4.74
N LYS A 2 14.04 -15.89 4.52
CA LYS A 2 13.02 -15.98 3.47
C LYS A 2 11.92 -14.91 3.61
N ALA A 3 11.38 -14.71 4.82
CA ALA A 3 10.34 -13.71 5.08
C ALA A 3 10.81 -12.27 4.74
N TYR A 4 12.03 -11.93 5.12
CA TYR A 4 12.60 -10.61 4.83
C TYR A 4 12.75 -10.35 3.33
N LEU A 5 13.26 -11.36 2.59
CA LEU A 5 13.35 -11.28 1.14
C LEU A 5 11.96 -11.15 0.49
N SER A 6 10.95 -11.84 1.03
CA SER A 6 9.57 -11.76 0.54
C SER A 6 8.97 -10.38 0.74
N GLU A 7 9.19 -9.73 1.90
CA GLU A 7 8.71 -8.35 2.14
C GLU A 7 9.39 -7.35 1.20
N TYR A 8 10.69 -7.45 1.00
CA TYR A 8 11.41 -6.61 0.05
C TYR A 8 10.92 -6.81 -1.39
N LEU A 9 10.92 -8.05 -1.89
CA LEU A 9 10.50 -8.35 -3.26
C LEU A 9 9.02 -8.04 -3.49
N GLY A 10 8.14 -8.43 -2.55
CA GLY A 10 6.71 -8.16 -2.67
C GLY A 10 6.42 -6.67 -2.73
N THR A 11 7.08 -5.86 -1.90
CA THR A 11 6.92 -4.40 -1.96
C THR A 11 7.55 -3.80 -3.22
N THR A 12 8.69 -4.35 -3.69
CA THR A 12 9.30 -3.94 -4.96
C THR A 12 8.33 -4.15 -6.12
N PHE A 13 7.75 -5.36 -6.25
CA PHE A 13 6.76 -5.64 -7.29
C PHE A 13 5.49 -4.81 -7.13
N LEU A 14 5.03 -4.58 -5.89
CA LEU A 14 3.88 -3.73 -5.65
C LEU A 14 4.08 -2.32 -6.22
N LEU A 15 5.24 -1.70 -5.95
CA LEU A 15 5.53 -0.36 -6.48
C LEU A 15 5.75 -0.35 -7.99
N MET A 16 6.37 -1.39 -8.56
CA MET A 16 6.43 -1.52 -10.03
C MET A 16 5.03 -1.58 -10.65
N ILE A 17 4.11 -2.32 -10.03
CA ILE A 17 2.72 -2.41 -10.51
C ILE A 17 2.03 -1.05 -10.40
N VAL A 18 2.08 -0.42 -9.23
CA VAL A 18 1.41 0.87 -8.98
C VAL A 18 1.96 1.96 -9.88
N VAL A 19 3.28 2.14 -9.89
CA VAL A 19 3.92 3.23 -10.66
C VAL A 19 3.87 2.91 -12.16
N GLY A 20 4.25 1.71 -12.55
CA GLY A 20 4.29 1.32 -13.96
C GLY A 20 2.92 1.36 -14.63
N SER A 21 1.85 0.88 -13.97
CA SER A 21 0.51 0.97 -14.56
C SER A 21 -0.02 2.41 -14.64
N GLY A 22 0.40 3.28 -13.72
CA GLY A 22 0.10 4.72 -13.81
C GLY A 22 0.78 5.37 -15.01
N ILE A 23 2.09 5.10 -15.21
CA ILE A 23 2.85 5.60 -16.37
C ILE A 23 2.23 5.06 -17.68
N MET A 24 1.93 3.76 -17.74
CA MET A 24 1.30 3.16 -18.91
C MET A 24 -0.06 3.82 -19.22
N GLY A 25 -0.89 4.05 -18.20
CA GLY A 25 -2.17 4.71 -18.38
C GLY A 25 -2.03 6.11 -18.97
N GLN A 26 -1.11 6.93 -18.43
CA GLN A 26 -0.80 8.26 -18.96
C GLN A 26 -0.22 8.23 -20.39
N SER A 27 0.59 7.22 -20.71
CA SER A 27 1.19 7.10 -22.05
C SER A 27 0.17 6.72 -23.13
N LEU A 28 -0.94 6.08 -22.75
CA LEU A 28 -1.96 5.58 -23.66
C LEU A 28 -3.19 6.49 -23.75
N SER A 29 -3.41 7.39 -22.79
CA SER A 29 -4.61 8.23 -22.72
C SER A 29 -4.35 9.52 -21.95
N ASP A 30 -4.83 10.62 -22.48
CA ASP A 30 -4.86 11.93 -21.80
C ASP A 30 -6.01 12.02 -20.77
N ASN A 31 -6.81 10.97 -20.62
CA ASN A 31 -7.94 10.93 -19.69
C ASN A 31 -7.54 10.27 -18.37
N ASP A 32 -7.45 11.08 -17.32
CA ASP A 32 -7.10 10.62 -15.97
C ASP A 32 -8.02 9.53 -15.41
N SER A 33 -9.31 9.50 -15.83
CA SER A 33 -10.24 8.46 -15.40
C SER A 33 -9.86 7.10 -15.99
N ILE A 34 -9.37 7.05 -17.23
CA ILE A 34 -8.89 5.83 -17.87
C ILE A 34 -7.57 5.38 -17.19
N THR A 35 -6.67 6.31 -16.95
CA THR A 35 -5.42 6.06 -16.23
C THR A 35 -5.70 5.52 -14.83
N LEU A 36 -6.62 6.13 -14.08
CA LEU A 36 -7.01 5.64 -12.76
C LEU A 36 -7.64 4.25 -12.84
N LEU A 37 -8.51 3.98 -13.81
CA LEU A 37 -9.13 2.66 -13.98
C LEU A 37 -8.10 1.58 -14.26
N ALA A 38 -7.17 1.82 -15.17
CA ALA A 38 -6.09 0.88 -15.51
C ALA A 38 -5.19 0.62 -14.29
N ASN A 39 -4.78 1.69 -13.59
CA ASN A 39 -3.96 1.63 -12.38
C ASN A 39 -4.67 0.85 -11.25
N THR A 40 -5.97 1.09 -11.06
CA THR A 40 -6.81 0.41 -10.07
C THR A 40 -6.86 -1.11 -10.31
N ILE A 41 -7.15 -1.52 -11.55
CA ILE A 41 -7.25 -2.94 -11.92
C ILE A 41 -5.89 -3.63 -11.75
N ALA A 42 -4.83 -3.01 -12.27
CA ALA A 42 -3.47 -3.56 -12.16
C ALA A 42 -3.05 -3.73 -10.69
N THR A 43 -3.29 -2.71 -9.86
CA THR A 43 -2.92 -2.75 -8.43
C THR A 43 -3.71 -3.81 -7.68
N GLY A 44 -5.03 -3.89 -7.86
CA GLY A 44 -5.86 -4.89 -7.20
C GLY A 44 -5.48 -6.31 -7.58
N ALA A 45 -5.34 -6.58 -8.89
CA ALA A 45 -4.91 -7.89 -9.39
C ALA A 45 -3.49 -8.25 -8.91
N GLY A 46 -2.57 -7.30 -8.95
CA GLY A 46 -1.20 -7.49 -8.47
C GLY A 46 -1.14 -7.83 -6.98
N LEU A 47 -1.90 -7.11 -6.14
CA LEU A 47 -1.98 -7.41 -4.71
C LEU A 47 -2.48 -8.83 -4.44
N ILE A 48 -3.52 -9.30 -5.15
CA ILE A 48 -4.01 -10.67 -5.00
C ILE A 48 -2.88 -11.68 -5.24
N VAL A 49 -2.19 -11.54 -6.37
CA VAL A 49 -1.09 -12.44 -6.75
C VAL A 49 0.07 -12.38 -5.76
N LEU A 50 0.51 -11.18 -5.37
CA LEU A 50 1.64 -11.02 -4.45
C LEU A 50 1.33 -11.60 -3.07
N ILE A 51 0.10 -11.41 -2.56
CA ILE A 51 -0.31 -11.97 -1.27
C ILE A 51 -0.39 -13.50 -1.36
N TRP A 52 -0.88 -14.08 -2.44
CA TRP A 52 -0.85 -15.54 -2.65
C TRP A 52 0.56 -16.09 -2.73
N MET A 53 1.48 -15.39 -3.41
CA MET A 53 2.88 -15.83 -3.56
C MET A 53 3.64 -15.83 -2.22
N PHE A 54 3.44 -14.82 -1.39
CA PHE A 54 4.30 -14.56 -0.23
C PHE A 54 3.59 -14.73 1.12
N GLY A 55 2.26 -14.87 1.14
CA GLY A 55 1.47 -14.92 2.37
C GLY A 55 1.93 -16.01 3.34
N ASN A 56 2.21 -17.20 2.84
CA ASN A 56 2.68 -18.34 3.64
C ASN A 56 4.17 -18.23 4.04
N ILE A 57 4.90 -17.21 3.54
CA ILE A 57 6.34 -17.04 3.80
C ILE A 57 6.59 -15.91 4.79
N SER A 58 5.96 -14.76 4.61
CA SER A 58 6.17 -13.56 5.43
C SER A 58 4.90 -12.99 6.06
N GLY A 59 3.74 -13.52 5.70
CA GLY A 59 2.46 -12.88 5.95
C GLY A 59 2.07 -11.85 4.87
N ALA A 60 2.97 -11.57 3.91
CA ALA A 60 2.77 -10.64 2.80
C ALA A 60 2.23 -9.28 3.27
N HIS A 61 2.90 -8.67 4.24
CA HIS A 61 2.47 -7.37 4.75
C HIS A 61 2.66 -6.27 3.71
N PHE A 62 3.88 -6.15 3.16
CA PHE A 62 4.28 -5.13 2.16
C PHE A 62 3.92 -3.69 2.56
N ASN A 63 3.63 -3.48 3.83
CA ASN A 63 3.00 -2.28 4.35
C ASN A 63 3.35 -2.07 5.83
N PRO A 64 4.04 -0.98 6.20
CA PRO A 64 4.34 -0.68 7.61
C PRO A 64 3.10 -0.50 8.50
N ALA A 65 1.97 -0.03 7.96
CA ALA A 65 0.72 0.10 8.71
C ALA A 65 0.11 -1.27 9.04
N VAL A 66 0.26 -2.27 8.15
CA VAL A 66 -0.09 -3.66 8.45
C VAL A 66 0.87 -4.23 9.49
N SER A 67 2.18 -4.03 9.29
CA SER A 67 3.21 -4.57 10.19
C SER A 67 3.08 -4.06 11.62
N VAL A 68 2.73 -2.77 11.83
CA VAL A 68 2.55 -2.22 13.17
C VAL A 68 1.34 -2.83 13.89
N VAL A 69 0.25 -3.12 13.16
CA VAL A 69 -0.93 -3.77 13.75
C VAL A 69 -0.63 -5.23 14.10
N MET A 70 0.09 -5.97 13.24
CA MET A 70 0.50 -7.34 13.55
C MET A 70 1.48 -7.38 14.73
N PHE A 71 2.38 -6.40 14.83
CA PHE A 71 3.25 -6.23 16.00
C PHE A 71 2.44 -5.95 17.28
N ALA A 72 1.49 -5.02 17.22
CA ALA A 72 0.61 -4.71 18.36
C ALA A 72 -0.29 -5.90 18.77
N ASN A 73 -0.57 -6.82 17.84
CA ASN A 73 -1.25 -8.09 18.11
C ASN A 73 -0.32 -9.17 18.69
N GLY A 74 0.99 -8.93 18.80
CA GLY A 74 1.97 -9.91 19.27
C GLY A 74 2.38 -10.96 18.23
N GLU A 75 2.08 -10.73 16.96
CA GLU A 75 2.37 -11.65 15.84
C GLU A 75 3.75 -11.42 15.21
N LEU A 76 4.39 -10.29 15.50
CA LEU A 76 5.76 -9.99 15.10
C LEU A 76 6.64 -9.69 16.32
N SER A 77 7.89 -10.12 16.28
CA SER A 77 8.89 -9.64 17.22
C SER A 77 9.26 -8.18 16.93
N SER A 78 9.79 -7.44 17.91
CA SER A 78 10.27 -6.05 17.70
C SER A 78 11.34 -5.99 16.61
N ARG A 79 12.20 -7.01 16.53
CA ARG A 79 13.23 -7.12 15.49
C ARG A 79 12.60 -7.27 14.10
N ASP A 80 11.63 -8.19 13.98
CA ASP A 80 10.98 -8.44 12.69
C ASP A 80 10.18 -7.24 12.23
N PHE A 81 9.48 -6.56 13.15
CA PHE A 81 8.75 -5.32 12.85
C PHE A 81 9.67 -4.24 12.24
N ILE A 82 10.84 -3.98 12.86
CA ILE A 82 11.79 -2.99 12.36
C ILE A 82 12.35 -3.42 11.00
N LEU A 83 12.74 -4.69 10.85
CA LEU A 83 13.31 -5.20 9.61
C LEU A 83 12.29 -5.20 8.47
N TYR A 84 11.02 -5.55 8.76
CA TYR A 84 9.93 -5.45 7.77
C TYR A 84 9.78 -4.01 7.28
N GLY A 85 9.67 -3.04 8.19
CA GLY A 85 9.54 -1.64 7.82
C GLY A 85 10.68 -1.14 6.92
N LEU A 86 11.93 -1.46 7.28
CA LEU A 86 13.10 -1.08 6.48
C LEU A 86 13.10 -1.72 5.09
N LEU A 87 12.75 -3.01 5.01
CA LEU A 87 12.73 -3.76 3.76
C LEU A 87 11.55 -3.36 2.87
N GLN A 88 10.39 -3.06 3.46
CA GLN A 88 9.24 -2.54 2.75
C GLN A 88 9.54 -1.16 2.13
N VAL A 89 10.15 -0.25 2.90
CA VAL A 89 10.54 1.07 2.38
C VAL A 89 11.61 0.96 1.29
N SER A 90 12.66 0.17 1.51
CA SER A 90 13.70 -0.02 0.50
C SER A 90 13.17 -0.72 -0.76
N GLY A 91 12.28 -1.70 -0.60
CA GLY A 91 11.59 -2.34 -1.72
C GLY A 91 10.71 -1.37 -2.50
N ALA A 92 9.97 -0.49 -1.79
CA ALA A 92 9.15 0.53 -2.42
C ALA A 92 9.98 1.49 -3.28
N ILE A 93 11.09 1.99 -2.75
CA ILE A 93 12.01 2.85 -3.50
C ILE A 93 12.55 2.09 -4.72
N SER A 94 13.08 0.88 -4.53
CA SER A 94 13.62 0.07 -5.63
C SER A 94 12.59 -0.18 -6.73
N GLY A 95 11.35 -0.50 -6.35
CA GLY A 95 10.26 -0.74 -7.29
C GLY A 95 9.88 0.50 -8.11
N THR A 96 9.84 1.67 -7.45
CA THR A 96 9.58 2.95 -8.13
C THR A 96 10.69 3.30 -9.13
N LEU A 97 11.95 3.23 -8.71
CA LEU A 97 13.09 3.52 -9.58
C LEU A 97 13.12 2.59 -10.80
N LEU A 98 12.85 1.31 -10.58
CA LEU A 98 12.81 0.33 -11.65
C LEU A 98 11.62 0.57 -12.59
N ALA A 99 10.44 0.94 -12.06
CA ALA A 99 9.30 1.31 -12.89
C ALA A 99 9.63 2.51 -13.79
N ASN A 100 10.16 3.61 -13.24
CA ASN A 100 10.57 4.76 -14.04
C ASN A 100 11.53 4.33 -15.16
N TYR A 101 12.57 3.56 -14.82
CA TYR A 101 13.57 3.11 -15.79
C TYR A 101 12.99 2.23 -16.91
N MET A 102 12.07 1.30 -16.59
CA MET A 102 11.40 0.44 -17.58
C MET A 102 10.60 1.24 -18.62
N PHE A 103 10.14 2.42 -18.24
CA PHE A 103 9.40 3.31 -19.15
C PHE A 103 10.29 4.38 -19.81
N GLY A 104 11.61 4.27 -19.70
CA GLY A 104 12.55 5.21 -20.32
C GLY A 104 12.61 6.57 -19.65
N LEU A 105 12.12 6.69 -18.41
CA LEU A 105 12.22 7.89 -17.60
C LEU A 105 13.51 7.88 -16.77
N ASP A 106 13.92 9.05 -16.27
CA ASP A 106 14.96 9.12 -15.25
C ASP A 106 14.57 8.26 -14.06
N ALA A 107 15.45 7.33 -13.68
CA ALA A 107 15.14 6.38 -12.62
C ALA A 107 14.81 7.10 -11.30
N LEU A 108 15.60 8.11 -10.94
CA LEU A 108 15.38 8.93 -9.76
C LEU A 108 14.76 10.27 -10.15
N GLN A 109 13.53 10.48 -9.72
CA GLN A 109 12.80 11.74 -9.86
C GLN A 109 12.38 12.23 -8.47
N VAL A 110 11.97 13.49 -8.38
CA VAL A 110 11.31 14.03 -7.19
C VAL A 110 9.95 14.56 -7.63
N SER A 111 8.90 14.00 -7.08
CA SER A 111 7.53 14.38 -7.46
C SER A 111 7.19 15.80 -7.03
N VAL A 112 6.53 16.54 -7.91
CA VAL A 112 5.91 17.83 -7.63
C VAL A 112 4.38 17.74 -7.47
N ASN A 113 3.82 16.54 -7.54
CA ASN A 113 2.37 16.32 -7.44
C ASN A 113 1.88 16.61 -6.03
N SER A 114 1.30 17.78 -5.81
CA SER A 114 0.75 18.15 -4.51
C SER A 114 -0.48 17.30 -4.17
N ARG A 115 -0.41 16.65 -3.00
CA ARG A 115 -1.51 15.88 -2.40
C ARG A 115 -1.75 16.38 -0.98
N SER A 116 -2.19 17.64 -0.86
CA SER A 116 -2.44 18.30 0.43
C SER A 116 -3.90 18.65 0.60
N GLY A 117 -4.37 18.59 1.85
CA GLY A 117 -5.74 18.94 2.20
C GLY A 117 -6.36 17.94 3.18
N LEU A 118 -7.20 18.46 4.08
CA LEU A 118 -7.83 17.67 5.13
C LEU A 118 -8.67 16.51 4.57
N ASN A 119 -9.33 16.75 3.42
CA ASN A 119 -10.10 15.72 2.71
C ASN A 119 -9.24 14.53 2.29
N LEU A 120 -8.01 14.77 1.82
CA LEU A 120 -7.07 13.70 1.43
C LEU A 120 -6.56 12.95 2.66
N TYR A 121 -6.27 13.65 3.75
CA TYR A 121 -5.80 13.02 4.99
C TYR A 121 -6.91 12.18 5.65
N ILE A 122 -8.15 12.68 5.69
CA ILE A 122 -9.30 11.87 6.13
C ILE A 122 -9.48 10.64 5.23
N SER A 123 -9.32 10.80 3.92
CA SER A 123 -9.39 9.68 2.97
C SER A 123 -8.33 8.61 3.26
N GLU A 124 -7.10 8.97 3.61
CA GLU A 124 -6.06 8.02 4.00
C GLU A 124 -6.37 7.31 5.34
N VAL A 125 -6.96 8.03 6.31
CA VAL A 125 -7.46 7.41 7.55
C VAL A 125 -8.51 6.35 7.21
N VAL A 126 -9.51 6.69 6.39
CA VAL A 126 -10.60 5.77 6.01
C VAL A 126 -10.08 4.59 5.19
N ALA A 127 -9.21 4.85 4.21
CA ALA A 127 -8.62 3.83 3.36
C ALA A 127 -7.82 2.79 4.16
N THR A 128 -6.96 3.27 5.06
CA THR A 128 -6.11 2.38 5.88
C THR A 128 -6.94 1.68 6.96
N PHE A 129 -7.88 2.37 7.59
CA PHE A 129 -8.82 1.77 8.53
C PHE A 129 -9.56 0.57 7.90
N GLY A 130 -10.16 0.78 6.74
CA GLY A 130 -10.91 -0.27 6.06
C GLY A 130 -10.00 -1.42 5.59
N LEU A 131 -8.80 -1.12 5.07
CA LEU A 131 -7.82 -2.14 4.70
C LEU A 131 -7.50 -3.06 5.88
N LEU A 132 -7.15 -2.48 7.03
CA LEU A 132 -6.81 -3.27 8.22
C LEU A 132 -8.01 -4.05 8.75
N LEU A 133 -9.22 -3.48 8.73
CA LEU A 133 -10.44 -4.23 9.09
C LEU A 133 -10.67 -5.42 8.15
N VAL A 134 -10.51 -5.25 6.85
CA VAL A 134 -10.64 -6.35 5.88
C VAL A 134 -9.66 -7.46 6.22
N ILE A 135 -8.37 -7.14 6.42
CA ILE A 135 -7.35 -8.12 6.78
C ILE A 135 -7.73 -8.83 8.09
N LEU A 136 -8.01 -8.07 9.15
CA LEU A 136 -8.26 -8.60 10.48
C LEU A 136 -9.53 -9.46 10.54
N ARG A 137 -10.59 -9.08 9.83
CA ARG A 137 -11.86 -9.80 9.86
C ARG A 137 -11.91 -10.99 8.91
N VAL A 138 -11.39 -10.84 7.69
CA VAL A 138 -11.44 -11.93 6.70
C VAL A 138 -10.55 -13.09 7.13
N ARG A 139 -9.37 -12.84 7.69
CA ARG A 139 -8.45 -13.91 8.14
C ARG A 139 -9.02 -14.78 9.27
N THR A 140 -9.96 -14.26 10.09
CA THR A 140 -10.60 -15.04 11.15
C THR A 140 -11.67 -16.01 10.63
N VAL A 141 -12.20 -15.74 9.44
CA VAL A 141 -13.22 -16.57 8.80
C VAL A 141 -12.57 -17.55 7.81
N ARG A 142 -11.77 -17.04 6.90
CA ARG A 142 -11.07 -17.81 5.86
C ARG A 142 -9.78 -17.10 5.44
N SER A 143 -8.65 -17.58 5.91
CA SER A 143 -7.34 -16.97 5.62
C SER A 143 -7.00 -16.95 4.12
N GLU A 144 -7.46 -17.93 3.35
CA GLU A 144 -7.27 -18.02 1.90
C GLU A 144 -7.98 -16.91 1.11
N LEU A 145 -9.00 -16.28 1.71
CA LEU A 145 -9.74 -15.18 1.10
C LEU A 145 -9.13 -13.80 1.37
N VAL A 146 -8.09 -13.71 2.21
CA VAL A 146 -7.44 -12.41 2.51
C VAL A 146 -6.88 -11.77 1.25
N ALA A 147 -6.22 -12.53 0.39
CA ALA A 147 -5.65 -12.01 -0.85
C ALA A 147 -6.71 -11.36 -1.77
N PRO A 148 -7.77 -12.06 -2.18
CA PRO A 148 -8.81 -11.44 -3.01
C PRO A 148 -9.55 -10.32 -2.27
N ALA A 149 -9.78 -10.44 -0.96
CA ALA A 149 -10.46 -9.39 -0.19
C ALA A 149 -9.64 -8.09 -0.16
N VAL A 150 -8.34 -8.16 0.08
CA VAL A 150 -7.44 -7.01 0.06
C VAL A 150 -7.37 -6.38 -1.33
N GLY A 151 -7.15 -7.19 -2.38
CA GLY A 151 -7.08 -6.67 -3.74
C GLY A 151 -8.38 -5.98 -4.17
N LEU A 152 -9.54 -6.59 -3.89
CA LEU A 152 -10.86 -6.00 -4.20
C LEU A 152 -11.14 -4.75 -3.37
N TYR A 153 -10.76 -4.76 -2.08
CA TYR A 153 -10.89 -3.57 -1.25
C TYR A 153 -10.07 -2.40 -1.79
N ILE A 154 -8.80 -2.61 -2.12
CA ILE A 154 -7.94 -1.57 -2.69
C ILE A 154 -8.48 -1.10 -4.05
N THR A 155 -8.97 -2.02 -4.89
CA THR A 155 -9.63 -1.68 -6.15
C THR A 155 -10.81 -0.72 -5.91
N SER A 156 -11.65 -0.97 -4.92
CA SER A 156 -12.76 -0.08 -4.57
C SER A 156 -12.27 1.23 -3.96
N ALA A 157 -11.25 1.19 -3.09
CA ALA A 157 -10.76 2.34 -2.34
C ALA A 157 -10.10 3.40 -3.24
N TYR A 158 -9.51 3.02 -4.36
CA TYR A 158 -9.04 3.96 -5.39
C TYR A 158 -10.15 4.90 -5.86
N TRP A 159 -11.41 4.48 -5.81
CA TRP A 159 -12.57 5.21 -6.34
C TRP A 159 -13.41 5.90 -5.28
N PHE A 160 -13.55 5.33 -4.09
CA PHE A 160 -14.38 5.95 -3.07
C PHE A 160 -13.60 6.90 -2.14
N THR A 161 -12.27 6.95 -2.24
CA THR A 161 -11.43 7.88 -1.47
C THR A 161 -10.81 8.94 -2.37
N SER A 162 -10.83 10.20 -1.95
CA SER A 162 -10.25 11.29 -2.74
C SER A 162 -8.73 11.26 -2.85
N SER A 163 -8.06 10.50 -1.97
CA SER A 163 -6.61 10.29 -1.99
C SER A 163 -6.16 9.23 -3.00
N THR A 164 -7.09 8.48 -3.58
CA THR A 164 -6.82 7.25 -4.35
C THR A 164 -6.17 6.14 -3.51
N SER A 165 -6.41 6.15 -2.20
CA SER A 165 -6.05 5.07 -1.27
C SER A 165 -4.61 4.59 -1.38
N PHE A 166 -3.65 5.39 -0.91
CA PHE A 166 -2.28 4.88 -0.74
C PHE A 166 -2.25 3.81 0.35
N ALA A 167 -2.90 4.10 1.50
CA ALA A 167 -3.12 3.18 2.61
C ALA A 167 -1.88 2.40 3.06
N ASN A 168 -0.67 2.94 2.78
CA ASN A 168 0.61 2.24 2.97
C ASN A 168 1.77 3.25 3.09
N PRO A 169 2.43 3.36 4.24
CA PRO A 169 3.59 4.25 4.41
C PRO A 169 4.76 3.98 3.46
N ALA A 170 5.05 2.72 3.13
CA ALA A 170 6.14 2.39 2.20
C ALA A 170 5.79 2.82 0.77
N VAL A 171 4.54 2.59 0.33
CA VAL A 171 4.03 3.07 -0.97
C VAL A 171 4.09 4.60 -1.01
N THR A 172 3.71 5.28 0.06
CA THR A 172 3.74 6.74 0.16
C THR A 172 5.17 7.28 -0.01
N ILE A 173 6.15 6.67 0.65
CA ILE A 173 7.57 7.04 0.52
C ILE A 173 8.08 6.73 -0.90
N GLY A 174 7.79 5.56 -1.44
CA GLY A 174 8.24 5.17 -2.78
C GLY A 174 7.73 6.13 -3.86
N ARG A 175 6.48 6.54 -3.77
CA ARG A 175 5.83 7.43 -4.75
C ARG A 175 6.36 8.86 -4.78
N MET A 176 7.14 9.31 -3.80
CA MET A 176 7.82 10.61 -3.90
C MET A 176 8.98 10.61 -4.91
N PHE A 177 9.42 9.42 -5.35
CA PHE A 177 10.52 9.26 -6.32
C PHE A 177 10.05 9.06 -7.78
N THR A 178 8.81 9.44 -8.10
CA THR A 178 8.28 9.45 -9.47
C THR A 178 7.44 10.70 -9.69
N ASP A 179 7.75 11.49 -10.73
CA ASP A 179 6.98 12.67 -11.10
C ASP A 179 5.97 12.32 -12.22
N THR A 180 5.11 11.35 -11.92
CA THR A 180 4.10 10.80 -12.82
C THR A 180 2.73 10.82 -12.14
N PHE A 181 1.68 10.34 -12.79
CA PHE A 181 0.31 10.24 -12.24
C PHE A 181 0.25 9.75 -10.79
N THR A 182 1.10 8.80 -10.45
CA THR A 182 1.09 8.20 -9.12
C THR A 182 1.91 8.96 -8.08
N GLY A 183 2.65 9.99 -8.46
CA GLY A 183 3.56 10.73 -7.57
C GLY A 183 2.89 11.44 -6.39
N ILE A 184 3.70 11.79 -5.40
CA ILE A 184 3.34 12.64 -4.27
C ILE A 184 4.51 13.56 -3.92
N ASP A 185 4.25 14.85 -3.76
CA ASP A 185 5.24 15.81 -3.29
C ASP A 185 5.81 15.39 -1.92
N PRO A 186 7.13 15.37 -1.73
CA PRO A 186 7.76 15.00 -0.45
C PRO A 186 7.23 15.75 0.76
N GLY A 187 6.81 17.02 0.59
CA GLY A 187 6.21 17.81 1.66
C GLY A 187 4.87 17.28 2.18
N ASN A 188 4.19 16.44 1.41
CA ASN A 188 2.90 15.85 1.78
C ASN A 188 3.03 14.44 2.39
N VAL A 189 4.18 13.78 2.25
CA VAL A 189 4.41 12.38 2.64
C VAL A 189 4.14 12.14 4.13
N LEU A 190 4.64 13.02 5.00
CA LEU A 190 4.48 12.86 6.45
C LEU A 190 3.01 12.91 6.88
N PHE A 191 2.21 13.77 6.27
CA PHE A 191 0.77 13.89 6.59
C PHE A 191 0.00 12.63 6.18
N PHE A 192 0.30 12.06 5.01
CA PHE A 192 -0.27 10.78 4.56
C PHE A 192 0.10 9.65 5.51
N ILE A 193 1.38 9.49 5.85
CA ILE A 193 1.86 8.45 6.77
C ILE A 193 1.18 8.58 8.14
N THR A 194 1.05 9.79 8.67
CA THR A 194 0.37 10.03 9.95
C THR A 194 -1.09 9.61 9.88
N ALA A 195 -1.81 9.99 8.82
CA ALA A 195 -3.20 9.60 8.61
C ALA A 195 -3.36 8.07 8.48
N GLN A 196 -2.45 7.42 7.78
CA GLN A 196 -2.42 5.96 7.62
C GLN A 196 -2.25 5.23 8.96
N PHE A 197 -1.33 5.68 9.81
CA PHE A 197 -1.17 5.08 11.14
C PHE A 197 -2.38 5.34 12.05
N ILE A 198 -3.01 6.53 11.98
CA ILE A 198 -4.27 6.79 12.68
C ILE A 198 -5.34 5.78 12.24
N GLY A 199 -5.54 5.58 10.94
CA GLY A 199 -6.48 4.59 10.40
C GLY A 199 -6.18 3.17 10.87
N ALA A 200 -4.90 2.79 10.87
CA ALA A 200 -4.46 1.47 11.31
C ALA A 200 -4.78 1.21 12.79
N PHE A 201 -4.47 2.15 13.68
CA PHE A 201 -4.77 2.01 15.11
C PHE A 201 -6.26 2.05 15.42
N LEU A 202 -7.04 2.85 14.69
CA LEU A 202 -8.51 2.82 14.80
C LEU A 202 -9.07 1.44 14.41
N ALA A 203 -8.58 0.84 13.32
CA ALA A 203 -8.98 -0.50 12.90
C ALA A 203 -8.62 -1.54 13.96
N PHE A 204 -7.41 -1.46 14.51
CA PHE A 204 -6.97 -2.35 15.59
C PHE A 204 -7.88 -2.25 16.82
N GLY A 205 -8.21 -1.04 17.27
CA GLY A 205 -9.12 -0.80 18.40
C GLY A 205 -10.52 -1.34 18.16
N ILE A 206 -11.12 -1.06 17.00
CA ILE A 206 -12.44 -1.57 16.62
C ILE A 206 -12.43 -3.10 16.52
N ASN A 207 -11.39 -3.70 15.93
CA ASN A 207 -11.31 -5.15 15.86
C ASN A 207 -11.29 -5.79 17.26
N LYS A 208 -10.57 -5.22 18.23
CA LYS A 208 -10.57 -5.69 19.63
C LYS A 208 -11.96 -5.62 20.29
N ILE A 209 -12.79 -4.66 19.90
CA ILE A 209 -14.17 -4.56 20.38
C ILE A 209 -15.03 -5.66 19.75
N LEU A 210 -14.88 -5.88 18.44
CA LEU A 210 -15.64 -6.88 17.68
C LEU A 210 -15.26 -8.33 18.04
N ASP A 211 -14.09 -8.57 18.60
CA ASP A 211 -13.61 -9.90 19.02
C ASP A 211 -14.06 -10.26 20.45
N LYS A 212 -14.66 -9.34 21.21
CA LYS A 212 -15.19 -9.64 22.55
C LYS A 212 -16.40 -10.57 22.42
N PRO A 213 -16.46 -11.68 23.20
CA PRO A 213 -17.66 -12.48 23.27
C PRO A 213 -18.83 -11.63 23.81
N SER A 214 -19.96 -11.74 23.15
CA SER A 214 -21.25 -11.12 23.56
C SER A 214 -21.76 -11.72 24.87
#